data_a5ebceef2b59c6f16243556b245e1fd0
#
_entry.id   a5ebceef2b59c6f16243556b245e1fd0
#
_cell.length_a   1.000
_cell.length_b   1.000
_cell.length_c   1.000
_cell.angle_alpha   90.00
_cell.angle_beta   90.00
_cell.angle_gamma   90.00
#
_symmetry.space_group_name_H-M   'P 1'
#
loop_
_entity.id
_entity.type
_entity.pdbx_description
1 polymer ?
#
loop_
_entity_poly.entity_id
_entity_poly.type
_entity_poly.pdbx_seq_one_letter_code
_entity_poly.pdbx_strand_id
1 'polypeptide(L)'
;DEARSYIQRMDSSRKFDIIQVSVIDNWSAAASGAFVLTENALYTTETWKLLFSRLKPDGILTVTRFFRAKPIEHYRLMNITADALIESGIKDIRSHVMLIKCQQQERLEDRSGTGTLLISKSPFSSKDMNMVDSICRTFEFEDIISPKHAADSVFVKLTNESLRGDLNKNFPLNITSPTDDKPFFFHYMNFSDLPNTQMWNMWDMGFNAKAIFILLTLTGTMSLLSFLC
;
A
#
# COMPACT_ATOMS: atom_id res chain seq x y z
N ASP A 1 2.79 17.79 15.98
CA ASP A 1 1.50 17.60 15.33
C ASP A 1 1.57 16.40 14.40
N GLU A 2 0.51 15.60 14.37
CA GLU A 2 0.38 14.52 13.43
C GLU A 2 0.19 15.10 12.01
N ALA A 3 0.85 14.50 11.00
CA ALA A 3 0.94 15.06 9.65
C ALA A 3 -0.42 15.33 8.98
N ARG A 4 -1.37 14.39 9.10
CA ARG A 4 -2.71 14.53 8.56
C ARG A 4 -3.44 15.73 9.19
N SER A 5 -3.41 15.82 10.52
CA SER A 5 -4.04 16.91 11.26
C SER A 5 -3.45 18.28 10.89
N TYR A 6 -2.14 18.34 10.67
CA TYR A 6 -1.46 19.55 10.20
C TYR A 6 -1.95 19.95 8.80
N ILE A 7 -1.96 19.02 7.84
CA ILE A 7 -2.40 19.27 6.46
C ILE A 7 -3.88 19.67 6.42
N GLN A 8 -4.71 19.08 7.28
CA GLN A 8 -6.14 19.38 7.36
C GLN A 8 -6.41 20.82 7.80
N ARG A 9 -5.64 21.32 8.80
CA ARG A 9 -5.76 22.69 9.33
C ARG A 9 -5.11 23.74 8.44
N MET A 10 -4.30 23.35 7.48
CA MET A 10 -3.61 24.26 6.59
C MET A 10 -4.60 24.99 5.67
N ASP A 11 -4.31 26.24 5.32
CA ASP A 11 -5.08 27.02 4.34
C ASP A 11 -5.29 26.20 3.05
N SER A 12 -6.53 26.13 2.59
CA SER A 12 -6.93 25.36 1.42
C SER A 12 -6.32 25.85 0.12
N SER A 13 -5.92 27.12 0.05
CA SER A 13 -5.22 27.71 -1.09
C SER A 13 -3.79 27.20 -1.26
N ARG A 14 -3.18 26.73 -0.18
CA ARG A 14 -1.80 26.22 -0.19
C ARG A 14 -1.73 24.87 -0.89
N LYS A 15 -0.99 24.82 -2.01
CA LYS A 15 -0.80 23.64 -2.84
C LYS A 15 0.68 23.32 -3.00
N PHE A 16 0.98 22.04 -3.18
CA PHE A 16 2.33 21.50 -3.29
C PHE A 16 2.58 20.93 -4.69
N ASP A 17 3.82 21.05 -5.15
CA ASP A 17 4.29 20.36 -6.33
C ASP A 17 4.52 18.88 -6.04
N ILE A 18 5.05 18.59 -4.84
CA ILE A 18 5.35 17.22 -4.39
C ILE A 18 4.90 17.07 -2.95
N ILE A 19 4.21 15.97 -2.67
CA ILE A 19 3.97 15.46 -1.32
C ILE A 19 4.66 14.10 -1.24
N GLN A 20 5.55 13.91 -0.26
CA GLN A 20 6.30 12.67 -0.10
C GLN A 20 5.95 11.99 1.23
N VAL A 21 5.60 10.71 1.14
CA VAL A 21 5.39 9.78 2.26
C VAL A 21 6.40 8.65 2.13
N SER A 22 7.43 8.63 2.97
CA SER A 22 8.53 7.68 2.84
C SER A 22 8.73 6.90 4.12
N VAL A 23 8.39 5.61 4.12
CA VAL A 23 8.62 4.62 5.19
C VAL A 23 8.32 5.18 6.60
N ILE A 24 7.17 5.82 6.75
CA ILE A 24 6.75 6.47 8.00
C ILE A 24 6.11 5.41 8.90
N ASP A 25 6.91 4.51 9.47
CA ASP A 25 6.43 3.47 10.36
C ASP A 25 7.08 3.60 11.74
N ASN A 26 6.30 3.30 12.76
CA ASN A 26 6.83 3.20 14.11
C ASN A 26 7.38 1.77 14.34
N TRP A 27 8.69 1.60 14.14
CA TRP A 27 9.38 0.31 14.29
C TRP A 27 9.25 -0.29 15.70
N SER A 28 9.00 0.51 16.72
CA SER A 28 8.80 0.01 18.09
C SER A 28 7.54 -0.84 18.22
N ALA A 29 6.48 -0.50 17.48
CA ALA A 29 5.28 -1.31 17.41
C ALA A 29 5.48 -2.61 16.59
N ALA A 30 6.36 -2.58 15.58
CA ALA A 30 6.68 -3.76 14.76
C ALA A 30 7.37 -4.86 15.55
N ALA A 31 8.27 -4.50 16.48
CA ALA A 31 9.01 -5.46 17.30
C ALA A 31 8.13 -6.28 18.25
N SER A 32 6.97 -5.76 18.65
CA SER A 32 6.04 -6.43 19.58
C SER A 32 4.94 -7.25 18.88
N GLY A 33 4.92 -7.33 17.54
CA GLY A 33 3.83 -7.96 16.78
C GLY A 33 2.51 -7.17 16.79
N ALA A 34 2.44 -6.07 17.55
CA ALA A 34 1.25 -5.23 17.66
C ALA A 34 1.03 -4.31 16.43
N PHE A 35 1.97 -4.27 15.51
CA PHE A 35 1.93 -3.43 14.31
C PHE A 35 0.67 -3.66 13.46
N VAL A 36 0.19 -4.89 13.41
CA VAL A 36 -1.01 -5.30 12.68
C VAL A 36 -2.28 -4.64 13.23
N LEU A 37 -2.30 -4.38 14.54
CA LEU A 37 -3.42 -3.76 15.25
C LEU A 37 -3.25 -2.24 15.40
N THR A 38 -2.15 -1.68 14.85
CA THR A 38 -1.90 -0.24 14.94
C THR A 38 -2.73 0.50 13.91
N GLU A 39 -3.50 1.47 14.37
CA GLU A 39 -4.19 2.41 13.52
C GLU A 39 -3.20 3.29 12.77
N ASN A 40 -3.38 3.42 11.48
CA ASN A 40 -2.54 4.25 10.63
C ASN A 40 -3.37 5.19 9.75
N ALA A 41 -3.68 6.35 10.29
CA ALA A 41 -4.53 7.34 9.64
C ALA A 41 -3.92 7.92 8.35
N LEU A 42 -2.61 7.73 8.09
CA LEU A 42 -1.99 8.20 6.84
C LEU A 42 -2.31 7.31 5.64
N TYR A 43 -2.68 6.05 5.87
CA TYR A 43 -2.97 5.09 4.80
C TYR A 43 -4.47 4.77 4.70
N THR A 44 -5.31 5.80 4.77
CA THR A 44 -6.76 5.71 4.53
C THR A 44 -7.14 6.40 3.22
N THR A 45 -8.25 6.01 2.62
CA THR A 45 -8.78 6.64 1.40
C THR A 45 -9.02 8.13 1.63
N GLU A 46 -9.58 8.50 2.78
CA GLU A 46 -9.88 9.89 3.16
C GLU A 46 -8.62 10.75 3.26
N THR A 47 -7.57 10.20 3.86
CA THR A 47 -6.28 10.91 3.91
C THR A 47 -5.69 11.11 2.53
N TRP A 48 -5.74 10.10 1.67
CA TRP A 48 -5.19 10.24 0.32
C TRP A 48 -5.98 11.25 -0.51
N LYS A 49 -7.30 11.32 -0.37
CA LYS A 49 -8.12 12.39 -0.94
C LYS A 49 -7.69 13.77 -0.44
N LEU A 50 -7.43 13.89 0.86
CA LEU A 50 -6.92 15.14 1.45
C LEU A 50 -5.56 15.50 0.84
N LEU A 51 -4.60 14.57 0.76
CA LEU A 51 -3.29 14.80 0.16
C LEU A 51 -3.42 15.21 -1.31
N PHE A 52 -4.26 14.49 -2.08
CA PHE A 52 -4.56 14.83 -3.47
C PHE A 52 -5.16 16.23 -3.62
N SER A 53 -6.06 16.61 -2.71
CA SER A 53 -6.64 17.96 -2.73
C SER A 53 -5.60 19.06 -2.54
N ARG A 54 -4.47 18.74 -1.90
CA ARG A 54 -3.36 19.67 -1.62
C ARG A 54 -2.29 19.71 -2.72
N LEU A 55 -2.37 18.86 -3.73
CA LEU A 55 -1.49 18.93 -4.88
C LEU A 55 -1.91 20.03 -5.86
N LYS A 56 -0.94 20.65 -6.51
CA LYS A 56 -1.15 21.45 -7.72
C LYS A 56 -1.69 20.58 -8.87
N PRO A 57 -2.17 21.14 -9.97
CA PRO A 57 -2.63 20.34 -11.14
C PRO A 57 -1.62 19.31 -11.63
N ASP A 58 -0.34 19.68 -11.69
CA ASP A 58 0.76 18.81 -12.11
C ASP A 58 1.54 18.23 -10.91
N GLY A 59 0.96 18.31 -9.71
CA GLY A 59 1.61 17.83 -8.50
C GLY A 59 1.60 16.32 -8.39
N ILE A 60 2.60 15.78 -7.70
CA ILE A 60 2.83 14.35 -7.53
C ILE A 60 2.83 13.99 -6.04
N LEU A 61 2.03 12.98 -5.68
CA LEU A 61 2.16 12.26 -4.41
C LEU A 61 3.12 11.09 -4.61
N THR A 62 4.16 11.00 -3.79
CA THR A 62 5.09 9.87 -3.79
C THR A 62 4.97 9.09 -2.50
N VAL A 63 4.87 7.77 -2.61
CA VAL A 63 4.76 6.87 -1.44
C VAL A 63 5.78 5.76 -1.58
N THR A 64 6.76 5.73 -0.67
CA THR A 64 7.81 4.70 -0.66
C THR A 64 7.57 3.72 0.49
N ARG A 65 7.59 2.42 0.15
CA ARG A 65 7.44 1.30 1.10
C ARG A 65 8.40 0.16 0.77
N PHE A 66 8.55 -0.77 1.72
CA PHE A 66 9.29 -2.01 1.46
C PHE A 66 8.55 -2.85 0.41
N PHE A 67 9.28 -3.19 -0.67
CA PHE A 67 8.78 -4.04 -1.72
C PHE A 67 9.30 -5.48 -1.50
N ARG A 68 8.41 -6.41 -1.21
CA ARG A 68 8.72 -7.81 -0.98
C ARG A 68 8.42 -8.64 -2.23
N ALA A 69 8.86 -9.91 -2.27
CA ALA A 69 8.55 -10.83 -3.37
C ALA A 69 7.04 -10.93 -3.66
N LYS A 70 6.21 -10.86 -2.61
CA LYS A 70 4.74 -10.67 -2.71
C LYS A 70 4.41 -9.28 -2.16
N PRO A 71 4.19 -8.27 -3.02
CA PRO A 71 4.09 -6.87 -2.60
C PRO A 71 2.69 -6.48 -2.11
N ILE A 72 2.19 -7.17 -1.07
CA ILE A 72 0.84 -6.98 -0.53
C ILE A 72 0.60 -5.54 -0.10
N GLU A 73 1.60 -4.90 0.52
CA GLU A 73 1.50 -3.48 0.90
C GLU A 73 1.24 -2.61 -0.33
N HIS A 74 1.94 -2.87 -1.44
CA HIS A 74 1.77 -2.09 -2.68
C HIS A 74 0.45 -2.41 -3.39
N TYR A 75 -0.08 -3.63 -3.28
CA TYR A 75 -1.44 -3.92 -3.77
C TYR A 75 -2.48 -3.10 -3.00
N ARG A 76 -2.33 -3.01 -1.67
CA ARG A 76 -3.21 -2.18 -0.83
C ARG A 76 -3.04 -0.69 -1.11
N LEU A 77 -1.80 -0.20 -1.28
CA LEU A 77 -1.54 1.18 -1.69
C LEU A 77 -2.19 1.49 -3.05
N MET A 78 -2.14 0.56 -3.99
CA MET A 78 -2.78 0.74 -5.30
C MET A 78 -4.32 0.80 -5.17
N ASN A 79 -4.93 0.01 -4.28
CA ASN A 79 -6.36 0.11 -4.00
C ASN A 79 -6.72 1.48 -3.43
N ILE A 80 -5.99 1.98 -2.41
CA ILE A 80 -6.22 3.33 -1.84
C ILE A 80 -6.08 4.39 -2.93
N THR A 81 -5.05 4.27 -3.79
CA THR A 81 -4.84 5.17 -4.93
C THR A 81 -6.03 5.16 -5.87
N ALA A 82 -6.47 3.97 -6.25
CA ALA A 82 -7.60 3.80 -7.17
C ALA A 82 -8.88 4.42 -6.61
N ASP A 83 -9.19 4.18 -5.33
CA ASP A 83 -10.36 4.77 -4.68
C ASP A 83 -10.25 6.30 -4.61
N ALA A 84 -9.10 6.83 -4.21
CA ALA A 84 -8.88 8.27 -4.14
C ALA A 84 -8.99 8.96 -5.51
N LEU A 85 -8.47 8.33 -6.57
CA LEU A 85 -8.57 8.84 -7.95
C LEU A 85 -10.02 8.80 -8.46
N ILE A 86 -10.71 7.67 -8.31
CA ILE A 86 -12.11 7.51 -8.74
C ILE A 86 -13.01 8.53 -8.04
N GLU A 87 -12.88 8.68 -6.73
CA GLU A 87 -13.66 9.65 -5.96
C GLU A 87 -13.30 11.11 -6.30
N SER A 88 -12.11 11.33 -6.89
CA SER A 88 -11.71 12.61 -7.47
C SER A 88 -12.17 12.79 -8.93
N GLY A 89 -12.95 11.84 -9.48
CA GLY A 89 -13.49 11.90 -10.84
C GLY A 89 -12.56 11.33 -11.92
N ILE A 90 -11.43 10.73 -11.55
CA ILE A 90 -10.44 10.15 -12.47
C ILE A 90 -10.74 8.66 -12.64
N LYS A 91 -11.15 8.26 -13.86
CA LYS A 91 -11.49 6.85 -14.17
C LYS A 91 -10.33 6.05 -14.74
N ASP A 92 -9.43 6.70 -15.50
CA ASP A 92 -8.24 6.05 -16.06
C ASP A 92 -7.08 6.07 -15.04
N ILE A 93 -7.20 5.18 -14.04
CA ILE A 93 -6.23 5.08 -12.95
C ILE A 93 -4.82 4.84 -13.50
N ARG A 94 -4.72 4.01 -14.56
CA ARG A 94 -3.45 3.55 -15.10
C ARG A 94 -2.56 4.68 -15.60
N SER A 95 -3.14 5.69 -16.23
CA SER A 95 -2.38 6.84 -16.76
C SER A 95 -1.84 7.77 -15.67
N HIS A 96 -2.31 7.62 -14.42
CA HIS A 96 -1.98 8.48 -13.29
C HIS A 96 -1.02 7.85 -12.28
N VAL A 97 -0.54 6.63 -12.54
CA VAL A 97 0.29 5.90 -11.58
C VAL A 97 1.55 5.32 -12.23
N MET A 98 2.65 5.33 -11.46
CA MET A 98 3.86 4.57 -11.75
C MET A 98 4.38 3.97 -10.45
N LEU A 99 4.84 2.73 -10.47
CA LEU A 99 5.50 2.07 -9.33
C LEU A 99 6.88 1.62 -9.79
N ILE A 100 7.89 2.23 -9.19
CA ILE A 100 9.29 1.98 -9.48
C ILE A 100 9.92 1.28 -8.29
N LYS A 101 10.63 0.19 -8.54
CA LYS A 101 11.29 -0.60 -7.51
C LYS A 101 12.81 -0.42 -7.60
N CYS A 102 13.42 -0.11 -6.46
CA CYS A 102 14.85 -0.20 -6.23
C CYS A 102 15.14 -1.53 -5.53
N GLN A 103 15.92 -2.40 -6.15
CA GLN A 103 16.32 -3.67 -5.57
C GLN A 103 17.48 -3.48 -4.60
N GLN A 104 17.41 -4.07 -3.42
CA GLN A 104 18.55 -4.09 -2.49
C GLN A 104 19.50 -5.21 -2.88
N GLN A 105 20.77 -4.88 -3.16
CA GLN A 105 21.78 -5.87 -3.57
C GLN A 105 22.02 -6.97 -2.52
N GLU A 106 21.86 -6.64 -1.25
CA GLU A 106 22.03 -7.61 -0.14
C GLU A 106 20.90 -8.65 -0.04
N ARG A 107 19.83 -8.48 -0.83
CA ARG A 107 18.61 -9.32 -0.80
C ARG A 107 18.16 -9.76 -2.19
N LEU A 108 19.12 -10.08 -3.04
CA LEU A 108 18.82 -10.52 -4.41
C LEU A 108 17.99 -11.80 -4.45
N GLU A 109 18.22 -12.70 -3.49
CA GLU A 109 17.57 -14.02 -3.45
C GLU A 109 16.06 -13.94 -3.23
N ASP A 110 15.59 -12.99 -2.40
CA ASP A 110 14.18 -12.83 -2.08
C ASP A 110 13.47 -11.73 -2.90
N ARG A 111 14.19 -11.08 -3.84
CA ARG A 111 13.72 -9.97 -4.66
C ARG A 111 13.12 -8.81 -3.85
N SER A 112 13.56 -8.64 -2.62
CA SER A 112 13.12 -7.54 -1.76
C SER A 112 13.85 -6.24 -2.11
N GLY A 113 13.18 -5.13 -1.85
CA GLY A 113 13.72 -3.81 -2.10
C GLY A 113 12.80 -2.73 -1.55
N THR A 114 12.86 -1.55 -2.11
CA THR A 114 11.91 -0.48 -1.86
C THR A 114 11.15 -0.15 -3.14
N GLY A 115 9.83 0.00 -3.03
CA GLY A 115 8.96 0.44 -4.11
C GLY A 115 8.45 1.84 -3.85
N THR A 116 8.61 2.72 -4.83
CA THR A 116 8.06 4.09 -4.81
C THR A 116 6.91 4.20 -5.78
N LEU A 117 5.72 4.41 -5.25
CA LEU A 117 4.52 4.69 -6.01
C LEU A 117 4.44 6.19 -6.26
N LEU A 118 4.40 6.58 -7.53
CA LEU A 118 4.19 7.94 -8.01
C LEU A 118 2.75 8.06 -8.46
N ILE A 119 2.05 9.07 -7.97
CA ILE A 119 0.63 9.31 -8.24
C ILE A 119 0.45 10.77 -8.64
N SER A 120 -0.01 11.01 -9.87
CA SER A 120 -0.19 12.36 -10.42
C SER A 120 -1.66 12.71 -10.60
N LYS A 121 -2.01 13.98 -10.41
CA LYS A 121 -3.35 14.50 -10.74
C LYS A 121 -3.58 14.57 -12.24
N SER A 122 -2.55 14.86 -13.01
CA SER A 122 -2.58 14.84 -14.47
C SER A 122 -2.03 13.51 -15.01
N PRO A 123 -2.52 12.99 -16.12
CA PRO A 123 -1.94 11.80 -16.74
C PRO A 123 -0.45 11.99 -17.02
N PHE A 124 0.37 10.98 -16.73
CA PHE A 124 1.77 11.01 -17.08
C PHE A 124 1.97 11.12 -18.59
N SER A 125 2.74 12.11 -19.04
CA SER A 125 3.05 12.34 -20.44
C SER A 125 4.09 11.36 -20.95
N SER A 126 4.24 11.28 -22.29
CA SER A 126 5.33 10.52 -22.90
C SER A 126 6.71 11.03 -22.49
N LYS A 127 6.84 12.34 -22.18
CA LYS A 127 8.08 12.93 -21.69
C LYS A 127 8.41 12.41 -20.28
N ASP A 128 7.41 12.34 -19.39
CA ASP A 128 7.59 11.83 -18.03
C ASP A 128 7.99 10.36 -18.06
N MET A 129 7.30 9.55 -18.88
CA MET A 129 7.63 8.14 -19.05
C MET A 129 9.06 7.93 -19.58
N ASN A 130 9.49 8.71 -20.59
CA ASN A 130 10.85 8.62 -21.13
C ASN A 130 11.90 9.03 -20.07
N MET A 131 11.59 10.01 -19.23
CA MET A 131 12.46 10.42 -18.12
C MET A 131 12.60 9.30 -17.09
N VAL A 132 11.50 8.71 -16.67
CA VAL A 132 11.49 7.57 -15.73
C VAL A 132 12.23 6.37 -16.32
N ASP A 133 12.00 6.02 -17.59
CA ASP A 133 12.73 4.95 -18.29
C ASP A 133 14.24 5.19 -18.30
N SER A 134 14.67 6.45 -18.49
CA SER A 134 16.08 6.81 -18.45
C SER A 134 16.67 6.64 -17.05
N ILE A 135 15.96 7.09 -16.01
CA ILE A 135 16.35 6.94 -14.60
C ILE A 135 16.43 5.47 -14.24
N CYS A 136 15.41 4.67 -14.60
CA CYS A 136 15.40 3.23 -14.32
C CYS A 136 16.61 2.51 -14.92
N ARG A 137 16.95 2.86 -16.17
CA ARG A 137 18.17 2.29 -16.82
C ARG A 137 19.47 2.73 -16.16
N THR A 138 19.56 4.00 -15.75
CA THR A 138 20.80 4.54 -15.15
C THR A 138 21.08 3.97 -13.77
N PHE A 139 20.04 3.75 -12.97
CA PHE A 139 20.15 3.31 -11.58
C PHE A 139 19.73 1.84 -11.37
N GLU A 140 19.50 1.10 -12.43
CA GLU A 140 19.07 -0.31 -12.39
C GLU A 140 17.78 -0.51 -11.58
N PHE A 141 16.82 0.44 -11.70
CA PHE A 141 15.51 0.31 -11.09
C PHE A 141 14.57 -0.48 -12.01
N GLU A 142 13.59 -1.16 -11.39
CA GLU A 142 12.56 -1.90 -12.13
C GLU A 142 11.27 -1.06 -12.24
N ASP A 143 10.76 -0.86 -13.46
CA ASP A 143 9.38 -0.39 -13.69
C ASP A 143 8.42 -1.55 -13.43
N ILE A 144 7.71 -1.51 -12.30
CA ILE A 144 6.73 -2.54 -11.92
C ILE A 144 5.40 -2.29 -12.61
N ILE A 145 4.96 -1.04 -12.63
CA ILE A 145 3.76 -0.60 -13.35
C ILE A 145 3.89 0.86 -13.74
N SER A 146 3.55 1.13 -14.99
CA SER A 146 3.45 2.46 -15.58
C SER A 146 2.32 2.48 -16.61
N PRO A 147 1.96 3.61 -17.19
CA PRO A 147 0.96 3.68 -18.27
C PRO A 147 1.23 2.70 -19.41
N LYS A 148 2.50 2.41 -19.70
CA LYS A 148 2.93 1.55 -20.83
C LYS A 148 3.26 0.12 -20.43
N HIS A 149 3.67 -0.12 -19.17
CA HIS A 149 4.22 -1.38 -18.74
C HIS A 149 3.52 -1.91 -17.47
N ALA A 150 3.47 -3.23 -17.31
CA ALA A 150 3.12 -3.89 -16.06
C ALA A 150 3.84 -5.24 -15.98
N ALA A 151 4.66 -5.39 -14.97
CA ALA A 151 5.37 -6.64 -14.67
C ALA A 151 4.49 -7.66 -13.93
N ASP A 152 3.40 -7.20 -13.30
CA ASP A 152 2.52 -8.04 -12.48
C ASP A 152 1.05 -7.81 -12.85
N SER A 153 0.35 -8.90 -13.17
CA SER A 153 -1.06 -8.90 -13.57
C SER A 153 -2.02 -8.41 -12.46
N VAL A 154 -1.62 -8.50 -11.19
CA VAL A 154 -2.42 -8.00 -10.06
C VAL A 154 -2.53 -6.47 -10.16
N PHE A 155 -1.43 -5.76 -10.44
CA PHE A 155 -1.49 -4.31 -10.63
C PHE A 155 -2.33 -3.91 -11.84
N VAL A 156 -2.31 -4.71 -12.93
CA VAL A 156 -3.19 -4.46 -14.08
C VAL A 156 -4.66 -4.49 -13.66
N LYS A 157 -5.05 -5.51 -12.87
CA LYS A 157 -6.43 -5.63 -12.38
C LYS A 157 -6.78 -4.53 -11.38
N LEU A 158 -5.85 -4.15 -10.50
CA LEU A 158 -6.05 -3.08 -9.51
C LEU A 158 -6.25 -1.70 -10.14
N THR A 159 -5.62 -1.45 -11.29
CA THR A 159 -5.78 -0.20 -12.04
C THR A 159 -6.95 -0.22 -13.03
N ASN A 160 -7.72 -1.31 -13.06
CA ASN A 160 -8.92 -1.45 -13.89
C ASN A 160 -10.17 -1.51 -13.01
N GLU A 161 -11.04 -0.50 -13.11
CA GLU A 161 -12.24 -0.36 -12.27
C GLU A 161 -13.15 -1.59 -12.34
N SER A 162 -13.32 -2.18 -13.53
CA SER A 162 -14.22 -3.34 -13.73
C SER A 162 -13.67 -4.65 -13.16
N LEU A 163 -12.34 -4.81 -13.07
CA LEU A 163 -11.69 -6.04 -12.62
C LEU A 163 -11.35 -6.00 -11.12
N ARG A 164 -11.18 -4.79 -10.57
CA ARG A 164 -10.71 -4.57 -9.21
C ARG A 164 -11.65 -5.15 -8.15
N GLY A 165 -12.96 -5.01 -8.35
CA GLY A 165 -13.97 -5.51 -7.43
C GLY A 165 -13.90 -7.03 -7.23
N ASP A 166 -13.80 -7.75 -8.32
CA ASP A 166 -13.67 -9.21 -8.32
C ASP A 166 -12.32 -9.66 -7.75
N LEU A 167 -11.25 -8.95 -8.10
CA LEU A 167 -9.93 -9.22 -7.53
C LEU A 167 -9.95 -9.09 -6.01
N ASN A 168 -10.47 -7.99 -5.48
CA ASN A 168 -10.51 -7.73 -4.04
C ASN A 168 -11.32 -8.79 -3.26
N LYS A 169 -12.39 -9.32 -3.86
CA LYS A 169 -13.20 -10.38 -3.24
C LYS A 169 -12.50 -11.73 -3.21
N ASN A 170 -11.76 -12.06 -4.27
CA ASN A 170 -11.18 -13.38 -4.48
C ASN A 170 -9.69 -13.43 -4.14
N PHE A 171 -9.07 -12.29 -3.76
CA PHE A 171 -7.67 -12.29 -3.35
C PHE A 171 -7.50 -12.98 -2.00
N PRO A 172 -6.48 -13.84 -1.83
CA PRO A 172 -6.31 -14.65 -0.61
C PRO A 172 -6.12 -13.83 0.66
N LEU A 173 -5.75 -12.56 0.56
CA LEU A 173 -5.58 -11.62 1.66
C LEU A 173 -6.46 -10.40 1.45
N ASN A 174 -6.79 -9.72 2.53
CA ASN A 174 -7.48 -8.45 2.45
C ASN A 174 -6.55 -7.36 1.93
N ILE A 175 -6.68 -7.01 0.66
CA ILE A 175 -5.96 -5.92 0.01
C ILE A 175 -6.83 -4.68 -0.21
N THR A 176 -8.07 -4.67 0.33
CA THR A 176 -8.99 -3.53 0.20
C THR A 176 -8.44 -2.28 0.88
N SER A 177 -8.91 -1.13 0.45
CA SER A 177 -8.50 0.16 1.01
C SER A 177 -8.94 0.29 2.47
N PRO A 178 -8.05 0.66 3.40
CA PRO A 178 -8.45 1.12 4.72
C PRO A 178 -9.22 2.43 4.63
N THR A 179 -10.14 2.62 5.57
CA THR A 179 -10.92 3.85 5.76
C THR A 179 -10.67 4.41 7.15
N ASP A 180 -11.14 5.61 7.43
CA ASP A 180 -11.02 6.22 8.75
C ASP A 180 -11.74 5.41 9.84
N ASP A 181 -12.81 4.68 9.48
CA ASP A 181 -13.49 3.77 10.40
C ASP A 181 -12.70 2.48 10.67
N LYS A 182 -11.78 2.10 9.76
CA LYS A 182 -10.95 0.89 9.83
C LYS A 182 -9.53 1.18 9.36
N PRO A 183 -8.75 2.01 10.09
CA PRO A 183 -7.46 2.51 9.65
C PRO A 183 -6.31 1.50 9.82
N PHE A 184 -6.57 0.20 9.61
CA PHE A 184 -5.63 -0.88 9.85
C PHE A 184 -4.91 -1.30 8.56
N PHE A 185 -3.97 -0.48 8.11
CA PHE A 185 -3.25 -0.70 6.84
C PHE A 185 -2.49 -2.04 6.80
N PHE A 186 -1.98 -2.52 7.92
CA PHE A 186 -1.19 -3.75 8.00
C PHE A 186 -2.01 -5.00 8.35
N HIS A 187 -3.32 -4.87 8.49
CA HIS A 187 -4.20 -5.99 8.77
C HIS A 187 -4.69 -6.62 7.47
N TYR A 188 -4.04 -7.70 7.03
CA TYR A 188 -4.32 -8.38 5.75
C TYR A 188 -5.19 -9.62 5.88
N MET A 189 -5.61 -10.00 7.11
CA MET A 189 -6.37 -11.21 7.35
C MET A 189 -7.81 -10.89 7.73
N ASN A 190 -8.79 -11.61 7.16
CA ASN A 190 -10.15 -11.61 7.68
C ASN A 190 -10.31 -12.77 8.64
N PHE A 191 -11.11 -12.61 9.71
CA PHE A 191 -11.40 -13.70 10.64
C PHE A 191 -12.11 -14.89 9.97
N SER A 192 -12.84 -14.64 8.88
CA SER A 192 -13.46 -15.67 8.04
C SER A 192 -12.46 -16.58 7.35
N ASP A 193 -11.21 -16.14 7.20
CA ASP A 193 -10.18 -16.84 6.43
C ASP A 193 -9.37 -17.81 7.32
N LEU A 194 -9.53 -17.75 8.65
CA LEU A 194 -8.83 -18.60 9.61
C LEU A 194 -8.97 -20.12 9.35
N PRO A 195 -10.12 -20.65 8.87
CA PRO A 195 -10.26 -22.06 8.53
C PRO A 195 -9.56 -22.45 7.22
N ASN A 196 -9.11 -21.48 6.40
CA ASN A 196 -8.55 -21.77 5.09
C ASN A 196 -7.11 -22.27 5.21
N THR A 197 -6.90 -23.57 4.97
CA THR A 197 -5.57 -24.22 5.03
C THR A 197 -4.55 -23.66 4.04
N GLN A 198 -5.00 -23.00 2.95
CA GLN A 198 -4.09 -22.31 2.04
C GLN A 198 -3.38 -21.13 2.69
N MET A 199 -3.99 -20.51 3.71
CA MET A 199 -3.35 -19.45 4.48
C MET A 199 -2.13 -19.94 5.28
N TRP A 200 -2.13 -21.20 5.69
CA TRP A 200 -1.00 -21.80 6.42
C TRP A 200 0.27 -21.92 5.56
N ASN A 201 0.10 -22.09 4.25
CA ASN A 201 1.21 -22.10 3.28
C ASN A 201 1.70 -20.68 2.92
N MET A 202 1.01 -19.64 3.41
CA MET A 202 1.38 -18.24 3.18
C MET A 202 2.39 -17.73 4.22
N TRP A 203 3.13 -18.61 4.89
CA TRP A 203 4.19 -18.27 5.84
C TRP A 203 5.25 -17.32 5.28
N ASP A 204 5.38 -17.24 3.96
CA ASP A 204 6.26 -16.30 3.26
C ASP A 204 5.70 -14.86 3.18
N MET A 205 4.45 -14.65 3.60
CA MET A 205 3.79 -13.34 3.45
C MET A 205 4.10 -12.34 4.57
N GLY A 206 5.11 -12.61 5.37
CA GLY A 206 5.67 -11.65 6.29
C GLY A 206 5.16 -11.77 7.72
N PHE A 207 5.89 -11.11 8.58
CA PHE A 207 5.77 -11.10 10.05
C PHE A 207 4.35 -10.77 10.54
N ASN A 208 3.63 -9.91 9.83
CA ASN A 208 2.33 -9.39 10.23
C ASN A 208 1.21 -10.46 10.27
N ALA A 209 1.19 -11.38 9.30
CA ALA A 209 0.21 -12.47 9.30
C ALA A 209 0.47 -13.47 10.44
N LYS A 210 1.74 -13.73 10.75
CA LYS A 210 2.16 -14.61 11.87
C LYS A 210 1.78 -14.03 13.21
N ALA A 211 1.88 -12.71 13.38
CA ALA A 211 1.61 -12.03 14.65
C ALA A 211 0.15 -12.22 15.12
N ILE A 212 -0.81 -12.09 14.20
CA ILE A 212 -2.24 -12.31 14.54
C ILE A 212 -2.45 -13.75 15.01
N PHE A 213 -1.86 -14.72 14.31
CA PHE A 213 -2.01 -16.12 14.65
C PHE A 213 -1.40 -16.44 16.02
N ILE A 214 -0.21 -15.92 16.32
CA ILE A 214 0.44 -16.07 17.63
C ILE A 214 -0.41 -15.45 18.74
N LEU A 215 -0.95 -14.24 18.51
CA LEU A 215 -1.83 -13.59 19.48
C LEU A 215 -3.11 -14.39 19.75
N LEU A 216 -3.76 -14.92 18.71
CA LEU A 216 -4.96 -15.73 18.84
C LEU A 216 -4.70 -17.05 19.57
N THR A 217 -3.58 -17.73 19.26
CA THR A 217 -3.20 -18.97 19.94
C THR A 217 -2.84 -18.72 21.40
N LEU A 218 -2.09 -17.66 21.72
CA LEU A 218 -1.79 -17.27 23.09
C LEU A 218 -3.07 -16.94 23.87
N THR A 219 -3.96 -16.13 23.29
CA THR A 219 -5.23 -15.79 23.95
C THR A 219 -6.08 -17.02 24.19
N GLY A 220 -6.19 -17.91 23.21
CA GLY A 220 -6.93 -19.17 23.34
C GLY A 220 -6.35 -20.08 24.41
N THR A 221 -5.02 -20.24 24.46
CA THR A 221 -4.35 -21.08 25.47
C THR A 221 -4.49 -20.49 26.88
N MET A 222 -4.32 -19.18 27.04
CA MET A 222 -4.51 -18.50 28.33
C MET A 222 -5.95 -18.59 28.81
N SER A 223 -6.94 -18.45 27.94
CA SER A 223 -8.34 -18.63 28.26
C SER A 223 -8.62 -20.08 28.73
N LEU A 224 -8.10 -21.08 28.02
CA LEU A 224 -8.26 -22.48 28.37
C LEU A 224 -7.65 -22.81 29.74
N LEU A 225 -6.46 -22.30 30.02
CA LEU A 225 -5.78 -22.46 31.32
C LEU A 225 -6.57 -21.80 32.45
N SER A 226 -7.20 -20.63 32.23
CA SER A 226 -8.00 -19.96 33.24
C SER A 226 -9.31 -20.68 33.55
N PHE A 227 -9.81 -21.56 32.68
CA PHE A 227 -10.97 -22.40 32.93
C PHE A 227 -10.62 -23.71 33.61
N LEU A 228 -9.35 -24.11 33.64
CA LEU A 228 -8.87 -25.36 34.25
C LEU A 228 -8.32 -25.15 35.68
N CYS A 229 -8.10 -23.90 36.07
CA CYS A 229 -7.74 -23.50 37.43
C CYS A 229 -8.92 -22.93 38.18
#